data_e84e8971d15339ad063f0af9de947c81
#
_entry.id   e84e8971d15339ad063f0af9de947c81
#
_cell.length_a   1.000
_cell.length_b   1.000
_cell.length_c   1.000
_cell.angle_alpha   90.00
_cell.angle_beta   90.00
_cell.angle_gamma   90.00
#
_symmetry.space_group_name_H-M   'P 1'
#
loop_
_entity.id
_entity.type
_entity.pdbx_description
1 polymer ?
#
loop_
_entity_poly.entity_id
_entity_poly.type
_entity_poly.pdbx_seq_one_letter_code
_entity_poly.pdbx_strand_id
1 'polypeptide(L)'
;GSEMCIRDRARAVNMIEKRFEELNERAYERGYNTFSDFLNIEEQSVLKSTYLPCVLFGGYPMAERVVAGFGDDLNGEKFPIVCICVKPLMQKFADELSHRDFLGALMNLGIKRELLGDIIVKDNCGYILCLEHIAPYICENLERVRHTSVKCEKSNLPNDLKNEPEPTEIFAASKRIDVVIAAVYNLSRNETSKLIKAEKVFVNSRLVTSNSYMLCDNDIVSVRGFGRFSFDKEIKTTKKGRLVLEVKKY
;
A
#
# COMPACT_ATOMS: atom_id res chain seq x y z
N GLY A 1 -25.31 -8.86 16.57
CA GLY A 1 -24.51 -8.63 15.34
C GLY A 1 -23.00 -8.50 15.57
N SER A 2 -22.56 -8.12 16.80
CA SER A 2 -21.12 -7.85 17.06
C SER A 2 -20.27 -9.09 17.31
N GLU A 3 -20.78 -10.13 17.95
CA GLU A 3 -20.00 -11.33 18.30
C GLU A 3 -19.69 -12.23 17.10
N MET A 4 -20.61 -12.35 16.15
CA MET A 4 -20.40 -13.11 14.91
C MET A 4 -19.32 -12.46 14.04
N CYS A 5 -19.28 -11.14 13.99
CA CYS A 5 -18.26 -10.38 13.27
C CYS A 5 -16.84 -10.52 13.87
N ILE A 6 -16.74 -10.56 15.20
CA ILE A 6 -15.46 -10.74 15.93
C ILE A 6 -14.89 -12.14 15.70
N ARG A 7 -15.72 -13.19 15.77
CA ARG A 7 -15.31 -14.58 15.52
C ARG A 7 -14.85 -14.79 14.06
N ASP A 8 -15.55 -14.21 13.09
CA ASP A 8 -15.18 -14.33 11.67
C ASP A 8 -13.87 -13.61 11.39
N ARG A 9 -13.63 -12.46 12.03
CA ARG A 9 -12.38 -11.71 11.92
C ARG A 9 -11.20 -12.47 12.53
N ALA A 10 -11.36 -13.05 13.71
CA ALA A 10 -10.34 -13.89 14.36
C ALA A 10 -10.00 -15.12 13.50
N ARG A 11 -11.03 -15.75 12.89
CA ARG A 11 -10.85 -16.88 11.99
C ARG A 11 -10.09 -16.49 10.72
N ALA A 12 -10.40 -15.33 10.15
CA ALA A 12 -9.70 -14.81 8.96
C ALA A 12 -8.22 -14.51 9.29
N VAL A 13 -7.92 -13.89 10.43
CA VAL A 13 -6.55 -13.64 10.89
C VAL A 13 -5.78 -14.95 11.03
N ASN A 14 -6.32 -15.93 11.73
CA ASN A 14 -5.69 -17.27 11.88
C ASN A 14 -5.41 -17.96 10.55
N MET A 15 -6.30 -17.82 9.56
CA MET A 15 -6.08 -18.38 8.22
C MET A 15 -4.92 -17.69 7.50
N ILE A 16 -4.80 -16.40 7.65
CA ILE A 16 -3.72 -15.60 7.04
C ILE A 16 -2.38 -15.95 7.71
N GLU A 17 -2.33 -16.00 9.05
CA GLU A 17 -1.13 -16.39 9.80
C GLU A 17 -0.63 -17.78 9.37
N LYS A 18 -1.53 -18.76 9.34
CA LYS A 18 -1.22 -20.12 8.92
C LYS A 18 -0.67 -20.19 7.49
N ARG A 19 -1.22 -19.38 6.56
CA ARG A 19 -0.70 -19.27 5.20
C ARG A 19 0.75 -18.76 5.17
N PHE A 20 1.09 -17.77 6.00
CA PHE A 20 2.46 -17.26 6.08
C PHE A 20 3.41 -18.31 6.68
N GLU A 21 2.99 -19.03 7.71
CA GLU A 21 3.76 -20.13 8.28
C GLU A 21 4.04 -21.22 7.23
N GLU A 22 3.03 -21.64 6.47
CA GLU A 22 3.17 -22.63 5.40
C GLU A 22 4.14 -22.16 4.29
N LEU A 23 4.11 -20.88 3.91
CA LEU A 23 5.04 -20.31 2.92
C LEU A 23 6.46 -20.30 3.46
N ASN A 24 6.64 -19.90 4.71
CA ASN A 24 7.94 -19.86 5.38
C ASN A 24 8.53 -21.27 5.53
N GLU A 25 7.77 -22.24 6.06
CA GLU A 25 8.20 -23.63 6.18
C GLU A 25 8.60 -24.22 4.83
N ARG A 26 7.78 -24.02 3.79
CA ARG A 26 8.08 -24.51 2.44
C ARG A 26 9.36 -23.92 1.87
N ALA A 27 9.66 -22.63 2.15
CA ALA A 27 10.89 -22.00 1.71
C ALA A 27 12.11 -22.68 2.34
N TYR A 28 12.07 -22.90 3.66
CA TYR A 28 13.18 -23.53 4.38
C TYR A 28 13.36 -25.02 4.08
N GLU A 29 12.27 -25.79 4.02
CA GLU A 29 12.33 -27.24 3.76
C GLU A 29 12.81 -27.58 2.35
N ARG A 30 12.45 -26.76 1.37
CA ARG A 30 12.74 -27.04 -0.04
C ARG A 30 13.88 -26.22 -0.63
N GLY A 31 14.40 -25.25 0.12
CA GLY A 31 15.54 -24.42 -0.29
C GLY A 31 15.27 -23.51 -1.51
N TYR A 32 14.01 -23.07 -1.69
CA TYR A 32 13.67 -22.09 -2.71
C TYR A 32 12.75 -20.99 -2.14
N ASN A 33 12.84 -19.79 -2.70
CA ASN A 33 12.04 -18.66 -2.27
C ASN A 33 10.55 -18.88 -2.58
N THR A 34 9.68 -18.58 -1.60
CA THR A 34 8.23 -18.60 -1.75
C THR A 34 7.68 -17.19 -1.61
N PHE A 35 6.54 -16.92 -2.23
CA PHE A 35 5.94 -15.61 -2.27
C PHE A 35 4.45 -15.66 -1.95
N SER A 36 3.96 -14.64 -1.23
CA SER A 36 2.52 -14.43 -1.05
C SER A 36 1.91 -13.77 -2.29
N ASP A 37 0.60 -13.64 -2.32
CA ASP A 37 -0.06 -12.66 -3.16
C ASP A 37 0.17 -11.24 -2.60
N PHE A 38 -0.33 -10.20 -3.29
CA PHE A 38 -0.25 -8.83 -2.79
C PHE A 38 -1.06 -8.64 -1.52
N LEU A 39 -0.39 -8.24 -0.45
CA LEU A 39 -0.96 -7.98 0.86
C LEU A 39 -1.44 -6.53 0.96
N ASN A 40 -2.61 -6.34 1.52
CA ASN A 40 -3.05 -5.02 1.98
C ASN A 40 -2.42 -4.68 3.33
N ILE A 41 -2.66 -3.46 3.84
CA ILE A 41 -2.03 -2.98 5.07
C ILE A 41 -2.41 -3.79 6.32
N GLU A 42 -3.64 -4.34 6.38
CA GLU A 42 -4.06 -5.19 7.50
C GLU A 42 -3.35 -6.54 7.48
N GLU A 43 -3.26 -7.16 6.30
CA GLU A 43 -2.54 -8.43 6.11
C GLU A 43 -1.05 -8.28 6.43
N GLN A 44 -0.43 -7.15 6.04
CA GLN A 44 0.93 -6.80 6.45
C GLN A 44 1.06 -6.65 7.97
N SER A 45 0.05 -6.09 8.64
CA SER A 45 0.03 -5.98 10.09
C SER A 45 -0.03 -7.37 10.76
N VAL A 46 -0.85 -8.28 10.22
CA VAL A 46 -0.91 -9.67 10.67
C VAL A 46 0.44 -10.36 10.47
N LEU A 47 1.04 -10.25 9.29
CA LEU A 47 2.36 -10.84 9.02
C LEU A 47 3.43 -10.34 9.99
N LYS A 48 3.46 -9.04 10.27
CA LYS A 48 4.42 -8.47 11.24
C LYS A 48 4.21 -8.96 12.66
N SER A 49 3.01 -9.39 13.03
CA SER A 49 2.74 -9.97 14.35
C SER A 49 3.25 -11.40 14.50
N THR A 50 3.47 -12.12 13.39
CA THR A 50 4.03 -13.48 13.41
C THR A 50 5.55 -13.52 13.66
N TYR A 51 6.24 -12.38 13.47
CA TYR A 51 7.71 -12.30 13.55
C TYR A 51 8.46 -13.24 12.60
N LEU A 52 7.81 -13.74 11.56
CA LEU A 52 8.45 -14.59 10.54
C LEU A 52 9.48 -13.76 9.75
N PRO A 53 10.65 -14.34 9.44
CA PRO A 53 11.65 -13.68 8.60
C PRO A 53 11.12 -13.58 7.17
N CYS A 54 10.92 -12.36 6.68
CA CYS A 54 10.42 -12.11 5.33
C CYS A 54 10.91 -10.77 4.79
N VAL A 55 10.92 -10.64 3.48
CA VAL A 55 11.14 -9.39 2.77
C VAL A 55 9.83 -8.94 2.14
N LEU A 56 9.47 -7.67 2.30
CA LEU A 56 8.29 -7.07 1.69
C LEU A 56 8.70 -6.20 0.50
N PHE A 57 8.11 -6.44 -0.65
CA PHE A 57 8.35 -5.64 -1.85
C PHE A 57 7.09 -5.54 -2.71
N GLY A 58 6.81 -4.37 -3.26
CA GLY A 58 5.61 -4.12 -4.07
C GLY A 58 5.91 -3.65 -5.50
N GLY A 59 7.16 -3.82 -5.96
CA GLY A 59 7.59 -3.41 -7.31
C GLY A 59 8.30 -2.06 -7.35
N TYR A 60 8.17 -1.24 -6.30
CA TYR A 60 8.89 0.03 -6.12
C TYR A 60 8.93 0.40 -4.63
N PRO A 61 9.85 1.31 -4.21
CA PRO A 61 10.07 1.58 -2.77
C PRO A 61 8.84 2.07 -2.01
N MET A 62 7.94 2.77 -2.71
CA MET A 62 6.77 3.44 -2.11
C MET A 62 5.47 2.64 -2.21
N ALA A 63 5.55 1.37 -2.59
CA ALA A 63 4.36 0.54 -2.76
C ALA A 63 3.55 0.40 -1.45
N GLU A 64 2.24 0.59 -1.55
CA GLU A 64 1.31 0.35 -0.44
C GLU A 64 0.96 -1.13 -0.33
N ARG A 65 0.71 -1.76 -1.48
CA ARG A 65 0.47 -3.20 -1.56
C ARG A 65 1.78 -3.92 -1.87
N VAL A 66 2.10 -4.91 -1.08
CA VAL A 66 3.39 -5.62 -1.18
C VAL A 66 3.19 -7.13 -1.20
N VAL A 67 4.13 -7.81 -1.81
CA VAL A 67 4.29 -9.27 -1.74
C VAL A 67 5.29 -9.57 -0.64
N ALA A 68 4.98 -10.55 0.20
CA ALA A 68 5.92 -11.10 1.17
C ALA A 68 6.71 -12.24 0.52
N GLY A 69 8.03 -12.15 0.56
CA GLY A 69 8.94 -13.21 0.16
C GLY A 69 9.57 -13.88 1.37
N PHE A 70 9.66 -15.20 1.34
CA PHE A 70 10.27 -16.05 2.38
C PHE A 70 11.40 -16.87 1.75
N GLY A 71 12.49 -17.06 2.48
CA GLY A 71 13.67 -17.80 2.05
C GLY A 71 14.94 -16.98 2.13
N ASP A 72 16.02 -17.53 1.58
CA ASP A 72 17.34 -16.91 1.62
C ASP A 72 17.59 -16.03 0.39
N ASP A 73 18.41 -15.01 0.56
CA ASP A 73 18.90 -14.14 -0.52
C ASP A 73 17.79 -13.46 -1.37
N LEU A 74 16.78 -12.95 -0.68
CA LEU A 74 15.65 -12.24 -1.27
C LEU A 74 16.03 -10.79 -1.61
N ASN A 75 16.55 -10.58 -2.80
CA ASN A 75 16.74 -9.26 -3.39
C ASN A 75 15.55 -8.93 -4.31
N GLY A 76 15.14 -7.67 -4.40
CA GLY A 76 13.94 -7.25 -5.10
C GLY A 76 13.76 -7.73 -6.55
N GLU A 77 14.83 -8.14 -7.23
CA GLU A 77 14.79 -8.68 -8.60
C GLU A 77 14.10 -10.06 -8.72
N LYS A 78 13.95 -10.77 -7.60
CA LYS A 78 13.39 -12.14 -7.58
C LYS A 78 11.89 -12.17 -7.30
N PHE A 79 11.28 -11.04 -7.00
CA PHE A 79 9.84 -11.00 -6.75
C PHE A 79 9.05 -11.17 -8.05
N PRO A 80 7.99 -11.98 -8.06
CA PRO A 80 7.17 -12.26 -9.24
C PRO A 80 6.22 -11.11 -9.56
N ILE A 81 6.74 -9.89 -9.63
CA ILE A 81 5.99 -8.65 -9.83
C ILE A 81 6.40 -8.02 -11.16
N VAL A 82 5.41 -7.65 -11.95
CA VAL A 82 5.60 -6.91 -13.20
C VAL A 82 4.71 -5.69 -13.23
N CYS A 83 5.10 -4.70 -14.05
CA CYS A 83 4.30 -3.53 -14.35
C CYS A 83 3.66 -3.67 -15.74
N ILE A 84 2.38 -3.35 -15.84
CA ILE A 84 1.64 -3.23 -17.10
C ILE A 84 1.27 -1.76 -17.28
N CYS A 85 1.55 -1.22 -18.47
CA CYS A 85 1.05 0.09 -18.88
C CYS A 85 -0.24 -0.10 -19.67
N VAL A 86 -1.31 0.52 -19.21
CA VAL A 86 -2.61 0.58 -19.87
C VAL A 86 -2.83 2.00 -20.35
N LYS A 87 -2.85 2.19 -21.68
CA LYS A 87 -2.96 3.52 -22.28
C LYS A 87 -4.15 3.60 -23.25
N PRO A 88 -4.84 4.74 -23.33
CA PRO A 88 -5.88 4.98 -24.33
C PRO A 88 -5.31 4.81 -25.74
N LEU A 89 -6.07 4.15 -26.63
CA LEU A 89 -5.72 4.07 -28.06
C LEU A 89 -5.74 5.44 -28.74
N MET A 90 -6.68 6.31 -28.31
CA MET A 90 -6.82 7.66 -28.81
C MET A 90 -6.97 8.63 -27.62
N GLN A 91 -5.90 9.26 -27.21
CA GLN A 91 -5.88 10.21 -26.08
C GLN A 91 -6.89 11.35 -26.23
N LYS A 92 -7.08 11.88 -27.44
CA LYS A 92 -7.96 13.02 -27.72
C LYS A 92 -9.42 12.75 -27.40
N PHE A 93 -9.86 11.50 -27.43
CA PHE A 93 -11.26 11.09 -27.23
C PHE A 93 -11.42 10.21 -25.97
N ALA A 94 -10.37 10.07 -25.18
CA ALA A 94 -10.39 9.28 -23.97
C ALA A 94 -11.13 10.02 -22.85
N ASP A 95 -11.88 9.25 -22.04
CA ASP A 95 -12.35 9.74 -20.75
C ASP A 95 -11.13 10.11 -19.87
N GLU A 96 -11.32 11.01 -18.92
CA GLU A 96 -10.36 11.18 -17.83
C GLU A 96 -10.46 9.97 -16.91
N LEU A 97 -9.43 9.12 -16.92
CA LEU A 97 -9.41 7.84 -16.22
C LEU A 97 -8.77 7.99 -14.84
N SER A 98 -9.45 7.48 -13.84
CA SER A 98 -8.99 7.45 -12.45
C SER A 98 -8.52 6.06 -12.03
N HIS A 99 -7.82 5.98 -10.90
CA HIS A 99 -7.46 4.71 -10.26
C HIS A 99 -8.66 3.74 -10.14
N ARG A 100 -9.84 4.25 -9.79
CA ARG A 100 -11.07 3.42 -9.62
C ARG A 100 -11.55 2.84 -10.94
N ASP A 101 -11.38 3.56 -12.04
CA ASP A 101 -11.80 3.09 -13.36
C ASP A 101 -10.94 1.92 -13.83
N PHE A 102 -9.61 2.03 -13.66
CA PHE A 102 -8.69 0.92 -13.94
C PHE A 102 -8.97 -0.29 -13.05
N LEU A 103 -9.10 -0.07 -11.73
CA LEU A 103 -9.42 -1.15 -10.80
C LEU A 103 -10.74 -1.84 -11.16
N GLY A 104 -11.79 -1.06 -11.43
CA GLY A 104 -13.09 -1.58 -11.82
C GLY A 104 -13.04 -2.43 -13.10
N ALA A 105 -12.28 -1.99 -14.10
CA ALA A 105 -12.10 -2.74 -15.34
C ALA A 105 -11.40 -4.08 -15.11
N LEU A 106 -10.35 -4.11 -14.27
CA LEU A 106 -9.63 -5.33 -13.90
C LEU A 106 -10.53 -6.30 -13.10
N MET A 107 -11.31 -5.79 -12.15
CA MET A 107 -12.26 -6.61 -11.38
C MET A 107 -13.36 -7.20 -12.27
N ASN A 108 -13.81 -6.47 -13.29
CA ASN A 108 -14.79 -6.94 -14.27
C ASN A 108 -14.25 -8.09 -15.16
N LEU A 109 -12.93 -8.20 -15.32
CA LEU A 109 -12.30 -9.36 -15.96
C LEU A 109 -12.23 -10.60 -15.03
N GLY A 110 -12.77 -10.51 -13.82
CA GLY A 110 -12.71 -11.60 -12.84
C GLY A 110 -11.39 -11.72 -12.10
N ILE A 111 -10.49 -10.74 -12.23
CA ILE A 111 -9.19 -10.76 -11.57
C ILE A 111 -9.38 -10.45 -10.08
N LYS A 112 -8.81 -11.29 -9.23
CA LYS A 112 -8.86 -11.08 -7.78
C LYS A 112 -7.93 -9.93 -7.36
N ARG A 113 -8.37 -9.14 -6.36
CA ARG A 113 -7.62 -7.96 -5.89
C ARG A 113 -6.23 -8.32 -5.34
N GLU A 114 -6.07 -9.52 -4.79
CA GLU A 114 -4.83 -10.04 -4.24
C GLU A 114 -3.74 -10.30 -5.30
N LEU A 115 -4.12 -10.41 -6.58
CA LEU A 115 -3.18 -10.55 -7.70
C LEU A 115 -2.65 -9.21 -8.20
N LEU A 116 -3.20 -8.10 -7.68
CA LEU A 116 -2.90 -6.73 -8.10
C LEU A 116 -2.23 -5.95 -6.98
N GLY A 117 -1.15 -5.30 -7.30
CA GLY A 117 -0.46 -4.32 -6.46
C GLY A 117 -1.10 -2.94 -6.57
N ASP A 118 -0.26 -1.91 -6.54
CA ASP A 118 -0.68 -0.54 -6.71
C ASP A 118 -0.99 -0.24 -8.18
N ILE A 119 -1.96 0.64 -8.36
CA ILE A 119 -2.33 1.21 -9.66
C ILE A 119 -2.00 2.69 -9.61
N ILE A 120 -1.10 3.14 -10.44
CA ILE A 120 -0.65 4.53 -10.50
C ILE A 120 -1.16 5.13 -11.81
N VAL A 121 -1.85 6.26 -11.73
CA VAL A 121 -2.37 6.96 -12.91
C VAL A 121 -1.54 8.20 -13.18
N LYS A 122 -1.02 8.30 -14.40
CA LYS A 122 -0.28 9.44 -14.89
C LYS A 122 -0.56 9.66 -16.37
N ASP A 123 -0.78 10.91 -16.75
CA ASP A 123 -1.06 11.30 -18.15
C ASP A 123 -2.14 10.45 -18.81
N ASN A 124 -3.21 10.17 -18.04
CA ASN A 124 -4.33 9.31 -18.43
C ASN A 124 -3.95 7.85 -18.76
N CYS A 125 -2.75 7.41 -18.35
CA CYS A 125 -2.29 6.03 -18.44
C CYS A 125 -2.31 5.38 -17.06
N GLY A 126 -2.71 4.11 -16.98
CA GLY A 126 -2.66 3.31 -15.77
C GLY A 126 -1.41 2.43 -15.76
N TYR A 127 -0.55 2.61 -14.75
CA TYR A 127 0.56 1.71 -14.47
C TYR A 127 0.12 0.75 -13.38
N ILE A 128 -0.05 -0.52 -13.73
CA ILE A 128 -0.62 -1.55 -12.88
C ILE A 128 0.50 -2.52 -12.48
N LEU A 129 0.80 -2.59 -11.20
CA LEU A 129 1.66 -3.63 -10.66
C LEU A 129 0.82 -4.88 -10.43
N CYS A 130 1.27 -6.02 -10.89
CA CYS A 130 0.56 -7.30 -10.75
C CYS A 130 1.54 -8.47 -10.64
N LEU A 131 1.04 -9.63 -10.19
CA LEU A 131 1.82 -10.85 -10.23
C LEU A 131 2.09 -11.26 -11.69
N GLU A 132 3.31 -11.73 -11.95
CA GLU A 132 3.79 -12.00 -13.31
C GLU A 132 2.89 -12.96 -14.09
N HIS A 133 2.37 -14.00 -13.43
CA HIS A 133 1.54 -15.01 -14.09
C HIS A 133 0.20 -14.49 -14.61
N ILE A 134 -0.34 -13.38 -14.05
CA ILE A 134 -1.63 -12.81 -14.50
C ILE A 134 -1.45 -11.74 -15.60
N ALA A 135 -0.24 -11.24 -15.79
CA ALA A 135 0.04 -10.16 -16.74
C ALA A 135 -0.35 -10.47 -18.18
N PRO A 136 -0.06 -11.67 -18.74
CA PRO A 136 -0.51 -12.00 -20.10
C PRO A 136 -2.02 -11.93 -20.25
N TYR A 137 -2.76 -12.49 -19.28
CA TYR A 137 -4.22 -12.47 -19.30
C TYR A 137 -4.78 -11.04 -19.30
N ILE A 138 -4.20 -10.14 -18.49
CA ILE A 138 -4.60 -8.73 -18.48
C ILE A 138 -4.34 -8.09 -19.85
N CYS A 139 -3.13 -8.28 -20.40
CA CYS A 139 -2.74 -7.68 -21.68
C CYS A 139 -3.60 -8.15 -22.86
N GLU A 140 -4.07 -9.39 -22.81
CA GLU A 140 -4.90 -9.98 -23.88
C GLU A 140 -6.39 -9.61 -23.77
N ASN A 141 -6.89 -9.37 -22.56
CA ASN A 141 -8.33 -9.25 -22.33
C ASN A 141 -8.79 -7.85 -21.91
N LEU A 142 -7.91 -6.95 -21.47
CA LEU A 142 -8.30 -5.59 -21.09
C LEU A 142 -8.33 -4.67 -22.31
N GLU A 143 -9.48 -4.61 -22.98
CA GLU A 143 -9.69 -3.81 -24.18
C GLU A 143 -10.31 -2.42 -23.89
N ARG A 144 -10.97 -2.27 -22.72
CA ARG A 144 -11.70 -1.05 -22.35
C ARG A 144 -11.60 -0.71 -20.88
N VAL A 145 -11.47 0.60 -20.60
CA VAL A 145 -11.64 1.17 -19.27
C VAL A 145 -12.73 2.24 -19.39
N ARG A 146 -13.88 2.05 -18.73
CA ARG A 146 -15.11 2.81 -18.97
C ARG A 146 -15.52 2.74 -20.45
N HIS A 147 -15.58 3.89 -21.10
CA HIS A 147 -15.91 3.99 -22.54
C HIS A 147 -14.67 4.10 -23.43
N THR A 148 -13.48 4.19 -22.81
CA THR A 148 -12.21 4.38 -23.52
C THR A 148 -11.61 3.04 -23.93
N SER A 149 -11.36 2.86 -25.22
CA SER A 149 -10.58 1.72 -25.73
C SER A 149 -9.10 1.91 -25.36
N VAL A 150 -8.49 0.85 -24.84
CA VAL A 150 -7.12 0.88 -24.31
C VAL A 150 -6.25 -0.19 -24.95
N LYS A 151 -4.95 0.01 -24.85
CA LYS A 151 -3.91 -0.98 -25.16
C LYS A 151 -3.13 -1.26 -23.90
N CYS A 152 -2.87 -2.52 -23.65
CA CYS A 152 -2.06 -3.00 -22.52
C CYS A 152 -0.73 -3.56 -23.04
N GLU A 153 0.35 -3.23 -22.37
CA GLU A 153 1.67 -3.78 -22.67
C GLU A 153 2.51 -3.89 -21.39
N LYS A 154 3.37 -4.90 -21.31
CA LYS A 154 4.35 -5.00 -20.22
C LYS A 154 5.32 -3.82 -20.32
N SER A 155 5.57 -3.16 -19.22
CA SER A 155 6.35 -1.93 -19.13
C SER A 155 7.14 -1.87 -17.84
N ASN A 156 8.03 -0.89 -17.74
CA ASN A 156 8.62 -0.50 -16.47
C ASN A 156 7.84 0.68 -15.89
N LEU A 157 7.77 0.74 -14.58
CA LEU A 157 7.24 1.92 -13.90
C LEU A 157 8.15 3.11 -14.20
N PRO A 158 7.64 4.25 -14.72
CA PRO A 158 8.43 5.45 -14.96
C PRO A 158 9.23 5.89 -13.73
N ASN A 159 10.46 6.37 -13.95
CA ASN A 159 11.37 6.69 -12.84
C ASN A 159 10.83 7.82 -11.93
N ASP A 160 10.14 8.80 -12.50
CA ASP A 160 9.53 9.89 -11.75
C ASP A 160 8.38 9.42 -10.83
N LEU A 161 7.73 8.29 -11.14
CA LEU A 161 6.73 7.64 -10.29
C LEU A 161 7.35 6.76 -9.19
N LYS A 162 8.65 6.50 -9.27
CA LYS A 162 9.42 5.79 -8.23
C LYS A 162 10.02 6.75 -7.21
N ASN A 163 10.05 8.04 -7.51
CA ASN A 163 10.67 9.04 -6.66
C ASN A 163 9.81 9.30 -5.41
N GLU A 164 10.50 9.51 -4.32
CA GLU A 164 9.84 9.97 -3.09
C GLU A 164 9.27 11.36 -3.29
N PRO A 165 8.10 11.66 -2.68
CA PRO A 165 7.55 13.01 -2.68
C PRO A 165 8.50 14.02 -2.03
N GLU A 166 8.43 15.26 -2.46
CA GLU A 166 9.19 16.34 -1.83
C GLU A 166 8.78 16.51 -0.36
N PRO A 167 9.76 16.73 0.53
CA PRO A 167 9.49 16.96 1.93
C PRO A 167 8.70 18.24 2.14
N THR A 168 7.75 18.20 3.06
CA THR A 168 6.91 19.34 3.44
C THR A 168 7.01 19.59 4.95
N GLU A 169 7.10 20.85 5.36
CA GLU A 169 7.08 21.22 6.77
C GLU A 169 5.65 21.36 7.27
N ILE A 170 5.36 20.75 8.42
CA ILE A 170 4.10 20.90 9.14
C ILE A 170 4.36 21.42 10.56
N PHE A 171 3.35 22.08 11.14
CA PHE A 171 3.41 22.59 12.51
C PHE A 171 2.52 21.76 13.42
N ALA A 172 3.09 21.15 14.44
CA ALA A 172 2.39 20.30 15.39
C ALA A 172 2.69 20.68 16.84
N ALA A 173 1.79 20.37 17.76
CA ALA A 173 2.02 20.59 19.19
C ALA A 173 2.89 19.49 19.83
N SER A 174 2.96 18.32 19.20
CA SER A 174 3.75 17.17 19.65
C SER A 174 3.88 16.15 18.50
N LYS A 175 4.73 15.12 18.68
CA LYS A 175 4.86 13.97 17.76
C LYS A 175 3.76 12.91 17.95
N ARG A 176 2.72 13.20 18.70
CA ARG A 176 1.59 12.27 18.87
C ARG A 176 0.90 12.04 17.52
N ILE A 177 0.54 10.80 17.26
CA ILE A 177 -0.05 10.40 15.98
C ILE A 177 -1.35 11.17 15.66
N ASP A 178 -2.22 11.38 16.66
CA ASP A 178 -3.46 12.12 16.49
C ASP A 178 -3.21 13.60 16.08
N VAL A 179 -2.14 14.20 16.59
CA VAL A 179 -1.76 15.58 16.29
C VAL A 179 -1.12 15.69 14.91
N VAL A 180 -0.22 14.75 14.57
CA VAL A 180 0.49 14.76 13.28
C VAL A 180 -0.47 14.47 12.13
N ILE A 181 -1.34 13.46 12.25
CA ILE A 181 -2.37 13.16 11.22
C ILE A 181 -3.29 14.37 11.01
N ALA A 182 -3.72 15.02 12.10
CA ALA A 182 -4.55 16.24 12.02
C ALA A 182 -3.84 17.33 11.21
N ALA A 183 -2.55 17.55 11.43
CA ALA A 183 -1.75 18.54 10.70
C ALA A 183 -1.54 18.18 9.23
N VAL A 184 -1.20 16.90 8.93
CA VAL A 184 -0.92 16.44 7.55
C VAL A 184 -2.16 16.50 6.64
N TYR A 185 -3.34 16.12 7.18
CA TYR A 185 -4.58 16.03 6.39
C TYR A 185 -5.56 17.15 6.65
N ASN A 186 -5.16 18.17 7.46
CA ASN A 186 -6.00 19.29 7.86
C ASN A 186 -7.33 18.84 8.49
N LEU A 187 -7.26 17.90 9.43
CA LEU A 187 -8.39 17.34 10.15
C LEU A 187 -8.48 17.89 11.58
N SER A 188 -9.66 17.85 12.16
CA SER A 188 -9.83 18.07 13.58
C SER A 188 -9.31 16.88 14.42
N ARG A 189 -8.94 17.11 15.66
CA ARG A 189 -8.54 16.05 16.60
C ARG A 189 -9.63 14.99 16.81
N ASN A 190 -10.91 15.41 16.76
CA ASN A 190 -12.04 14.50 16.90
C ASN A 190 -12.15 13.55 15.70
N GLU A 191 -11.94 14.05 14.47
CA GLU A 191 -11.93 13.22 13.26
C GLU A 191 -10.77 12.23 13.29
N THR A 192 -9.58 12.70 13.64
CA THR A 192 -8.41 11.82 13.78
C THR A 192 -8.61 10.74 14.84
N SER A 193 -9.18 11.11 16.00
CA SER A 193 -9.49 10.13 17.05
C SER A 193 -10.52 9.09 16.59
N LYS A 194 -11.51 9.48 15.78
CA LYS A 194 -12.46 8.55 15.17
C LYS A 194 -11.78 7.59 14.21
N LEU A 195 -10.81 8.05 13.41
CA LEU A 195 -10.04 7.19 12.50
C LEU A 195 -9.22 6.15 13.25
N ILE A 196 -8.56 6.55 14.35
CA ILE A 196 -7.77 5.63 15.19
C ILE A 196 -8.69 4.59 15.84
N LYS A 197 -9.83 5.01 16.44
CA LYS A 197 -10.82 4.11 17.04
C LYS A 197 -11.49 3.17 16.02
N ALA A 198 -11.62 3.61 14.76
CA ALA A 198 -12.14 2.81 13.67
C ALA A 198 -11.09 1.88 13.04
N GLU A 199 -9.90 1.75 13.66
CA GLU A 199 -8.79 0.89 13.21
C GLU A 199 -8.34 1.19 11.77
N LYS A 200 -8.31 2.48 11.41
CA LYS A 200 -7.92 2.96 10.08
C LYS A 200 -6.50 3.51 10.00
N VAL A 201 -5.75 3.48 11.11
CA VAL A 201 -4.41 4.08 11.22
C VAL A 201 -3.36 3.01 11.47
N PHE A 202 -2.33 3.00 10.65
CA PHE A 202 -1.22 2.05 10.73
C PHE A 202 0.11 2.80 10.72
N VAL A 203 1.06 2.35 11.53
CA VAL A 203 2.45 2.82 11.53
C VAL A 203 3.36 1.65 11.19
N ASN A 204 4.16 1.80 10.15
CA ASN A 204 5.02 0.75 9.63
C ASN A 204 4.24 -0.57 9.42
N SER A 205 3.05 -0.47 8.85
CA SER A 205 2.08 -1.55 8.63
C SER A 205 1.55 -2.22 9.90
N ARG A 206 1.76 -1.66 11.11
CA ARG A 206 1.17 -2.14 12.36
C ARG A 206 -0.02 -1.28 12.74
N LEU A 207 -1.13 -1.91 13.12
CA LEU A 207 -2.32 -1.21 13.57
C LEU A 207 -2.04 -0.40 14.85
N VAL A 208 -2.44 0.87 14.84
CA VAL A 208 -2.35 1.76 16.00
C VAL A 208 -3.75 2.05 16.53
N THR A 209 -3.97 1.75 17.81
CA THR A 209 -5.24 1.94 18.52
C THR A 209 -5.19 3.05 19.57
N SER A 210 -4.01 3.58 19.86
CA SER A 210 -3.81 4.64 20.86
C SER A 210 -3.59 6.01 20.21
N ASN A 211 -4.40 7.00 20.59
CA ASN A 211 -4.21 8.39 20.16
C ASN A 211 -2.87 8.99 20.63
N SER A 212 -2.31 8.46 21.72
CA SER A 212 -1.06 8.94 22.33
C SER A 212 0.19 8.27 21.77
N TYR A 213 0.06 7.42 20.73
CA TYR A 213 1.22 6.83 20.08
C TYR A 213 2.18 7.92 19.60
N MET A 214 3.46 7.80 19.97
CA MET A 214 4.50 8.76 19.59
C MET A 214 5.21 8.28 18.34
N LEU A 215 5.20 9.11 17.30
CA LEU A 215 5.94 8.82 16.08
C LEU A 215 7.44 8.95 16.29
N CYS A 216 8.17 8.02 15.70
CA CYS A 216 9.63 8.01 15.61
C CYS A 216 10.05 8.46 14.21
N ASP A 217 11.30 8.96 14.11
CA ASP A 217 11.86 9.39 12.83
C ASP A 217 11.87 8.21 11.82
N ASN A 218 11.46 8.52 10.59
CA ASN A 218 11.25 7.58 9.47
C ASN A 218 10.05 6.63 9.63
N ASP A 219 9.10 6.91 10.53
CA ASP A 219 7.86 6.16 10.58
C ASP A 219 6.99 6.43 9.34
N ILE A 220 6.47 5.37 8.75
CA ILE A 220 5.49 5.43 7.66
C ILE A 220 4.10 5.27 8.23
N VAL A 221 3.29 6.32 8.10
CA VAL A 221 1.92 6.36 8.59
C VAL A 221 0.94 6.17 7.42
N SER A 222 0.09 5.16 7.52
CA SER A 222 -0.99 4.92 6.55
C SER A 222 -2.34 5.19 7.20
N VAL A 223 -3.16 6.03 6.57
CA VAL A 223 -4.51 6.40 7.05
C VAL A 223 -5.52 6.01 5.98
N ARG A 224 -6.32 4.98 6.23
CA ARG A 224 -7.31 4.48 5.28
C ARG A 224 -8.30 5.57 4.86
N GLY A 225 -8.42 5.77 3.55
CA GLY A 225 -9.28 6.80 2.96
C GLY A 225 -8.64 8.18 2.83
N PHE A 226 -7.42 8.38 3.35
CA PHE A 226 -6.67 9.64 3.26
C PHE A 226 -5.33 9.50 2.53
N GLY A 227 -4.72 8.32 2.56
CA GLY A 227 -3.42 8.05 1.96
C GLY A 227 -2.33 7.76 3.00
N ARG A 228 -1.09 8.03 2.62
CA ARG A 228 0.10 7.68 3.39
C ARG A 228 1.06 8.86 3.45
N PHE A 229 1.83 8.94 4.53
CA PHE A 229 2.95 9.88 4.66
C PHE A 229 4.10 9.24 5.45
N SER A 230 5.33 9.68 5.21
CA SER A 230 6.45 9.41 6.12
C SER A 230 6.59 10.58 7.09
N PHE A 231 6.89 10.26 8.33
CA PHE A 231 7.34 11.20 9.35
C PHE A 231 8.87 11.15 9.38
N ASP A 232 9.53 12.09 8.71
CA ASP A 232 10.97 12.00 8.52
C ASP A 232 11.72 12.40 9.78
N LYS A 233 11.48 13.60 10.30
CA LYS A 233 12.15 14.09 11.52
C LYS A 233 11.50 15.34 12.10
N GLU A 234 11.92 15.67 13.31
CA GLU A 234 11.73 17.02 13.88
C GLU A 234 12.85 17.95 13.43
N ILE A 235 12.49 19.08 12.83
CA ILE A 235 13.45 20.08 12.37
C ILE A 235 13.86 21.02 13.50
N LYS A 236 12.86 21.60 14.19
CA LYS A 236 13.05 22.60 15.26
C LYS A 236 11.79 22.83 16.08
N THR A 237 11.95 23.46 17.22
CA THR A 237 10.83 23.99 18.01
C THR A 237 10.75 25.50 17.80
N THR A 238 9.53 26.01 17.52
CA THR A 238 9.27 27.44 17.35
C THR A 238 9.35 28.19 18.68
N LYS A 239 9.54 29.52 18.66
CA LYS A 239 9.50 30.37 19.86
C LYS A 239 8.19 30.24 20.67
N LYS A 240 7.10 29.79 20.05
CA LYS A 240 5.79 29.55 20.67
C LYS A 240 5.61 28.09 21.16
N GLY A 241 6.67 27.30 21.19
CA GLY A 241 6.65 25.89 21.66
C GLY A 241 6.00 24.90 20.70
N ARG A 242 5.76 25.24 19.42
CA ARG A 242 5.28 24.29 18.41
C ARG A 242 6.47 23.61 17.71
N LEU A 243 6.33 22.35 17.42
CA LEU A 243 7.30 21.59 16.64
C LEU A 243 7.12 21.88 15.14
N VAL A 244 8.23 22.01 14.43
CA VAL A 244 8.29 21.97 12.97
C VAL A 244 8.76 20.58 12.60
N LEU A 245 7.91 19.84 11.89
CA LEU A 245 8.14 18.44 11.53
C LEU A 245 8.23 18.33 10.01
N GLU A 246 9.16 17.52 9.53
CA GLU A 246 9.32 17.19 8.11
C GLU A 246 8.54 15.91 7.80
N VAL A 247 7.69 15.98 6.80
CA VAL A 247 6.88 14.85 6.32
C VAL A 247 6.87 14.80 4.79
N LYS A 248 6.75 13.58 4.23
CA LYS A 248 6.51 13.40 2.78
C LYS A 248 5.15 12.72 2.61
N LYS A 249 4.26 13.36 1.87
CA LYS A 249 2.91 12.86 1.62
C LYS A 249 2.85 12.15 0.27
N TYR A 250 2.37 10.91 0.28
CA TYR A 250 2.27 10.03 -0.89
C TYR A 250 0.84 10.02 -1.47
#